data_cdb46b0f5fb2837306414f0ffe5f8f4c
#
_entry.id   cdb46b0f5fb2837306414f0ffe5f8f4c
#
_cell.length_a   1.000
_cell.length_b   1.000
_cell.length_c   1.000
_cell.angle_alpha   90.00
_cell.angle_beta   90.00
_cell.angle_gamma   90.00
#
_symmetry.space_group_name_H-M   'P 1'
#
loop_
_entity.id
_entity.type
_entity.pdbx_description
1 polymer ?
#
loop_
_entity_poly.entity_id
_entity_poly.type
_entity_poly.pdbx_seq_one_letter_code
_entity_poly.pdbx_strand_id
1 'polypeptide(L)'
;MLSHLIGILFNPSEEWKKIRDVECTIGKCYCGYVFIMAAIAPVCGYFGTTMFGWEIGAREAVKLSSDSALIIAIAYYFVMLVGVFSMGAMIHWMGKTYNSEQNLSRSVRLAAFTATPLFLVGFVELFPILWLNFVLGLPALAYSVKLLYTGVPIMMEIDEDRGFLFSSSILAVGMVALIVMLVATAILWFNGFAPQFVD
;
A
#
# COMPACT_ATOMS: atom_id res chain seq x y z
N MET A 1 -14.75 -7.14 6.96
CA MET A 1 -13.37 -6.72 6.58
C MET A 1 -13.05 -5.32 7.08
N LEU A 2 -13.83 -4.29 6.72
CA LEU A 2 -13.59 -2.93 7.26
C LEU A 2 -13.69 -2.83 8.79
N SER A 3 -14.43 -3.71 9.44
CA SER A 3 -14.50 -3.78 10.91
C SER A 3 -13.17 -4.04 11.60
N HIS A 4 -12.22 -4.68 10.91
CA HIS A 4 -10.88 -4.96 11.44
C HIS A 4 -9.92 -3.76 11.33
N LEU A 5 -10.31 -2.67 10.63
CA LEU A 5 -9.46 -1.52 10.39
C LEU A 5 -9.02 -0.84 11.68
N ILE A 6 -9.94 -0.61 12.60
CA ILE A 6 -9.63 0.01 13.89
C ILE A 6 -8.80 -0.95 14.75
N GLY A 7 -9.17 -2.24 14.78
CA GLY A 7 -8.46 -3.25 15.55
C GLY A 7 -7.00 -3.40 15.13
N ILE A 8 -6.71 -3.41 13.83
CA ILE A 8 -5.34 -3.56 13.31
C ILE A 8 -4.44 -2.35 13.66
N LEU A 9 -5.04 -1.16 13.81
CA LEU A 9 -4.30 0.05 14.18
C LEU A 9 -4.02 0.15 15.68
N PHE A 10 -4.90 -0.33 16.56
CA PHE A 10 -4.76 -0.14 18.00
C PHE A 10 -4.32 -1.40 18.74
N ASN A 11 -4.71 -2.58 18.27
CA ASN A 11 -4.34 -3.87 18.89
C ASN A 11 -4.00 -4.92 17.82
N PRO A 12 -2.87 -4.77 17.11
CA PRO A 12 -2.55 -5.59 15.95
C PRO A 12 -2.44 -7.09 16.27
N SER A 13 -1.83 -7.46 17.39
CA SER A 13 -1.61 -8.87 17.73
C SER A 13 -2.90 -9.67 17.89
N GLU A 14 -3.90 -9.10 18.56
CA GLU A 14 -5.21 -9.73 18.71
C GLU A 14 -6.02 -9.69 17.41
N GLU A 15 -5.89 -8.60 16.65
CA GLU A 15 -6.64 -8.46 15.42
C GLU A 15 -6.12 -9.37 14.32
N TRP A 16 -4.82 -9.61 14.25
CA TRP A 16 -4.25 -10.61 13.33
C TRP A 16 -4.80 -12.02 13.58
N LYS A 17 -5.01 -12.42 14.84
CA LYS A 17 -5.64 -13.70 15.18
C LYS A 17 -7.06 -13.78 14.60
N LYS A 18 -7.86 -12.73 14.78
CA LYS A 18 -9.22 -12.68 14.23
C LYS A 18 -9.21 -12.71 12.71
N ILE A 19 -8.33 -11.93 12.06
CA ILE A 19 -8.18 -11.90 10.59
C ILE A 19 -7.75 -13.28 10.06
N ARG A 20 -6.90 -13.98 10.78
CA ARG A 20 -6.47 -15.35 10.45
C ARG A 20 -7.65 -16.29 10.38
N ASP A 21 -8.52 -16.24 11.38
CA ASP A 21 -9.62 -17.19 11.57
C ASP A 21 -10.82 -16.92 10.64
N VAL A 22 -10.83 -15.77 9.93
CA VAL A 22 -11.87 -15.48 8.92
C VAL A 22 -11.58 -16.28 7.66
N GLU A 23 -12.47 -17.17 7.28
CA GLU A 23 -12.47 -17.81 5.97
C GLU A 23 -12.93 -16.83 4.89
N CYS A 24 -12.01 -16.35 4.09
CA CYS A 24 -12.31 -15.39 3.04
C CYS A 24 -11.58 -15.74 1.73
N THR A 25 -12.31 -15.68 0.64
CA THR A 25 -11.72 -15.77 -0.70
C THR A 25 -11.03 -14.46 -1.09
N ILE A 26 -10.09 -14.53 -2.04
CA ILE A 26 -9.40 -13.33 -2.56
C ILE A 26 -10.42 -12.28 -3.04
N GLY A 27 -11.44 -12.69 -3.79
CA GLY A 27 -12.48 -11.78 -4.28
C GLY A 27 -13.23 -11.06 -3.16
N LYS A 28 -13.60 -11.76 -2.07
CA LYS A 28 -14.25 -11.13 -0.91
C LYS A 28 -13.32 -10.15 -0.18
N CYS A 29 -12.02 -10.46 -0.10
CA CYS A 29 -11.04 -9.54 0.47
C CYS A 29 -10.92 -8.26 -0.38
N TYR A 30 -10.82 -8.39 -1.69
CA TYR A 30 -10.74 -7.26 -2.60
C TYR A 30 -12.01 -6.41 -2.57
N CYS A 31 -13.18 -7.00 -2.78
CA CYS A 31 -14.46 -6.27 -2.79
C CYS A 31 -14.79 -5.63 -1.43
N GLY A 32 -14.46 -6.30 -0.33
CA GLY A 32 -14.81 -5.84 1.00
C GLY A 32 -13.77 -4.93 1.66
N TYR A 33 -12.58 -4.79 1.09
CA TYR A 33 -11.50 -4.04 1.71
C TYR A 33 -10.59 -3.31 0.72
N VAL A 34 -9.90 -4.05 -0.15
CA VAL A 34 -8.80 -3.48 -0.97
C VAL A 34 -9.30 -2.42 -1.94
N PHE A 35 -10.43 -2.66 -2.64
CA PHE A 35 -10.99 -1.69 -3.59
C PHE A 35 -11.33 -0.35 -2.92
N ILE A 36 -11.85 -0.39 -1.70
CA ILE A 36 -12.24 0.82 -0.96
C ILE A 36 -11.00 1.55 -0.46
N MET A 37 -10.08 0.82 0.19
CA MET A 37 -8.90 1.42 0.80
C MET A 37 -7.91 1.95 -0.25
N ALA A 38 -7.71 1.21 -1.33
CA ALA A 38 -6.82 1.62 -2.43
C ALA A 38 -7.34 2.84 -3.21
N ALA A 39 -8.65 3.16 -3.14
CA ALA A 39 -9.21 4.32 -3.81
C ALA A 39 -8.89 5.65 -3.09
N ILE A 40 -8.53 5.61 -1.80
CA ILE A 40 -8.33 6.81 -0.99
C ILE A 40 -7.28 7.73 -1.61
N ALA A 41 -6.05 7.23 -1.80
CA ALA A 41 -4.94 8.04 -2.30
C ALA A 41 -5.18 8.59 -3.74
N PRO A 42 -5.60 7.78 -4.72
CA PRO A 42 -5.88 8.29 -6.07
C PRO A 42 -6.99 9.34 -6.12
N VAL A 43 -8.07 9.16 -5.34
CA VAL A 43 -9.17 10.12 -5.29
C VAL A 43 -8.70 11.42 -4.61
N CYS A 44 -8.05 11.34 -3.46
CA CYS A 44 -7.51 12.51 -2.76
C CYS A 44 -6.45 13.22 -3.61
N GLY A 45 -5.58 12.47 -4.28
CA GLY A 45 -4.55 13.02 -5.16
C GLY A 45 -5.12 13.73 -6.39
N TYR A 46 -6.19 13.19 -6.98
CA TYR A 46 -6.91 13.87 -8.08
C TYR A 46 -7.42 15.25 -7.63
N PHE A 47 -8.15 15.32 -6.52
CA PHE A 47 -8.67 16.59 -6.00
C PHE A 47 -7.55 17.50 -5.50
N GLY A 48 -6.56 16.94 -4.82
CA GLY A 48 -5.42 17.71 -4.31
C GLY A 48 -4.67 18.42 -5.44
N THR A 49 -4.28 17.69 -6.46
CA THR A 49 -3.46 18.23 -7.56
C THR A 49 -4.22 19.14 -8.52
N THR A 50 -5.55 18.97 -8.67
CA THR A 50 -6.38 19.81 -9.55
C THR A 50 -6.88 21.07 -8.83
N MET A 51 -7.25 20.99 -7.56
CA MET A 51 -7.84 22.11 -6.82
C MET A 51 -6.78 22.96 -6.11
N PHE A 52 -5.88 22.31 -5.34
CA PHE A 52 -4.89 23.01 -4.53
C PHE A 52 -3.56 23.20 -5.27
N GLY A 53 -3.20 22.26 -6.11
CA GLY A 53 -1.92 22.25 -6.81
C GLY A 53 -0.81 21.60 -6.00
N TRP A 54 0.25 21.21 -6.69
CA TRP A 54 1.40 20.55 -6.09
C TRP A 54 2.42 21.59 -5.62
N GLU A 55 2.72 21.59 -4.35
CA GLU A 55 3.65 22.54 -3.71
C GLU A 55 5.00 21.85 -3.46
N ILE A 56 6.03 22.31 -4.17
CA ILE A 56 7.41 21.83 -4.04
C ILE A 56 8.28 22.95 -3.48
N GLY A 57 8.46 22.94 -2.16
CA GLY A 57 9.29 23.94 -1.47
C GLY A 57 8.60 25.31 -1.39
N ALA A 58 9.35 26.38 -1.67
CA ALA A 58 8.87 27.78 -1.57
C ALA A 58 8.32 28.36 -2.89
N ARG A 59 8.01 27.50 -3.87
CA ARG A 59 7.46 27.92 -5.15
C ARG A 59 5.94 27.93 -5.10
N GLU A 60 5.32 28.70 -6.00
CA GLU A 60 3.87 28.69 -6.19
C GLU A 60 3.36 27.30 -6.53
N ALA A 61 2.17 26.97 -6.04
CA ALA A 61 1.55 25.67 -6.27
C ALA A 61 1.22 25.49 -7.77
N VAL A 62 1.69 24.38 -8.34
CA VAL A 62 1.47 24.07 -9.77
C VAL A 62 0.32 23.06 -9.86
N LYS A 63 -0.71 23.37 -10.66
CA LYS A 63 -1.88 22.51 -10.86
C LYS A 63 -1.70 21.58 -12.05
N LEU A 64 -2.20 20.35 -11.91
CA LEU A 64 -2.32 19.43 -13.05
C LEU A 64 -3.57 19.72 -13.86
N SER A 65 -3.50 19.48 -15.17
CA SER A 65 -4.70 19.45 -16.00
C SER A 65 -5.63 18.32 -15.55
N SER A 66 -6.93 18.56 -15.58
CA SER A 66 -7.92 17.56 -15.11
C SER A 66 -7.81 16.24 -15.84
N ASP A 67 -7.52 16.26 -17.14
CA ASP A 67 -7.37 15.05 -17.96
C ASP A 67 -6.13 14.25 -17.55
N SER A 68 -4.99 14.95 -17.37
CA SER A 68 -3.75 14.30 -16.91
C SER A 68 -3.90 13.74 -15.49
N ALA A 69 -4.50 14.51 -14.59
CA ALA A 69 -4.76 14.08 -13.22
C ALA A 69 -5.67 12.85 -13.16
N LEU A 70 -6.71 12.77 -14.02
CA LEU A 70 -7.62 11.63 -14.09
C LEU A 70 -6.91 10.36 -14.57
N ILE A 71 -6.11 10.47 -15.62
CA ILE A 71 -5.33 9.33 -16.16
C ILE A 71 -4.37 8.80 -15.08
N ILE A 72 -3.66 9.71 -14.40
CA ILE A 72 -2.74 9.36 -13.31
C ILE A 72 -3.48 8.69 -12.15
N ALA A 73 -4.63 9.22 -11.72
CA ALA A 73 -5.42 8.66 -10.64
C ALA A 73 -5.92 7.24 -10.96
N ILE A 74 -6.40 7.02 -12.20
CA ILE A 74 -6.83 5.69 -12.64
C ILE A 74 -5.64 4.72 -12.67
N ALA A 75 -4.51 5.13 -13.26
CA ALA A 75 -3.30 4.30 -13.29
C ALA A 75 -2.81 3.98 -11.87
N TYR A 76 -2.79 4.96 -10.98
CA TYR A 76 -2.39 4.80 -9.59
C TYR A 76 -3.29 3.80 -8.87
N TYR A 77 -4.62 3.91 -9.04
CA TYR A 77 -5.57 2.95 -8.46
C TYR A 77 -5.28 1.51 -8.90
N PHE A 78 -5.09 1.27 -10.20
CA PHE A 78 -4.76 -0.06 -10.71
C PHE A 78 -3.43 -0.57 -10.20
N VAL A 79 -2.41 0.29 -10.12
CA VAL A 79 -1.09 -0.06 -9.57
C VAL A 79 -1.22 -0.49 -8.11
N MET A 80 -2.04 0.21 -7.30
CA MET A 80 -2.30 -0.17 -5.90
C MET A 80 -2.95 -1.56 -5.80
N LEU A 81 -3.96 -1.84 -6.64
CA LEU A 81 -4.64 -3.14 -6.66
C LEU A 81 -3.68 -4.28 -7.05
N VAL A 82 -2.93 -4.07 -8.13
CA VAL A 82 -1.93 -5.04 -8.62
C VAL A 82 -0.81 -5.20 -7.60
N GLY A 83 -0.37 -4.13 -6.95
CA GLY A 83 0.66 -4.13 -5.92
C GLY A 83 0.31 -5.02 -4.73
N VAL A 84 -0.91 -4.89 -4.19
CA VAL A 84 -1.38 -5.74 -3.08
C VAL A 84 -1.42 -7.21 -3.49
N PHE A 85 -1.93 -7.50 -4.69
CA PHE A 85 -1.98 -8.88 -5.19
C PHE A 85 -0.58 -9.47 -5.40
N SER A 86 0.29 -8.72 -6.05
CA SER A 86 1.67 -9.12 -6.34
C SER A 86 2.45 -9.39 -5.05
N MET A 87 2.30 -8.52 -4.04
CA MET A 87 2.92 -8.72 -2.74
C MET A 87 2.35 -9.97 -2.05
N GLY A 88 1.04 -10.17 -2.08
CA GLY A 88 0.41 -11.38 -1.53
C GLY A 88 0.86 -12.66 -2.23
N ALA A 89 0.97 -12.64 -3.57
CA ALA A 89 1.47 -13.76 -4.35
C ALA A 89 2.94 -14.07 -4.04
N MET A 90 3.75 -13.03 -3.84
CA MET A 90 5.16 -13.16 -3.49
C MET A 90 5.33 -13.73 -2.07
N ILE A 91 4.54 -13.26 -1.10
CA ILE A 91 4.50 -13.82 0.26
C ILE A 91 4.14 -15.31 0.19
N HIS A 92 3.14 -15.68 -0.61
CA HIS A 92 2.75 -17.07 -0.77
C HIS A 92 3.86 -17.91 -1.40
N TRP A 93 4.52 -17.41 -2.44
CA TRP A 93 5.62 -18.11 -3.10
C TRP A 93 6.82 -18.31 -2.17
N MET A 94 7.22 -17.28 -1.45
CA MET A 94 8.32 -17.33 -0.48
C MET A 94 7.98 -18.18 0.75
N GLY A 95 6.70 -18.28 1.13
CA GLY A 95 6.24 -18.98 2.32
C GLY A 95 6.74 -20.43 2.38
N LYS A 96 6.84 -21.11 1.23
CA LYS A 96 7.38 -22.47 1.13
C LYS A 96 8.80 -22.58 1.67
N THR A 97 9.65 -21.58 1.46
CA THR A 97 11.03 -21.54 1.98
C THR A 97 11.09 -21.42 3.51
N TYR A 98 10.05 -20.83 4.10
CA TYR A 98 9.95 -20.62 5.55
C TYR A 98 9.03 -21.62 6.25
N ASN A 99 8.71 -22.76 5.57
CA ASN A 99 7.81 -23.81 6.07
C ASN A 99 6.39 -23.33 6.37
N SER A 100 5.88 -22.38 5.60
CA SER A 100 4.49 -21.97 5.65
C SER A 100 3.70 -22.66 4.52
N GLU A 101 2.67 -23.42 4.88
CA GLU A 101 1.78 -24.11 3.94
C GLU A 101 0.48 -23.32 3.69
N GLN A 102 0.46 -22.03 4.06
CA GLN A 102 -0.75 -21.21 3.99
C GLN A 102 -1.15 -20.89 2.54
N ASN A 103 -2.45 -20.78 2.32
CA ASN A 103 -2.99 -20.52 0.98
C ASN A 103 -2.76 -19.06 0.53
N LEU A 104 -2.86 -18.84 -0.79
CA LEU A 104 -2.71 -17.54 -1.41
C LEU A 104 -3.67 -16.49 -0.83
N SER A 105 -4.90 -16.87 -0.49
CA SER A 105 -5.89 -15.94 0.08
C SER A 105 -5.42 -15.36 1.41
N ARG A 106 -4.77 -16.16 2.25
CA ARG A 106 -4.22 -15.72 3.54
C ARG A 106 -3.04 -14.77 3.34
N SER A 107 -2.17 -15.06 2.39
CA SER A 107 -1.03 -14.19 2.03
C SER A 107 -1.49 -12.85 1.45
N VAL A 108 -2.51 -12.84 0.61
CA VAL A 108 -3.11 -11.61 0.08
C VAL A 108 -3.77 -10.77 1.18
N ARG A 109 -4.45 -11.42 2.15
CA ARG A 109 -4.99 -10.71 3.33
C ARG A 109 -3.89 -10.09 4.17
N LEU A 110 -2.80 -10.82 4.42
CA LEU A 110 -1.65 -10.27 5.13
C LEU A 110 -1.12 -9.01 4.42
N ALA A 111 -0.89 -9.07 3.11
CA ALA A 111 -0.45 -7.91 2.34
C ALA A 111 -1.43 -6.74 2.41
N ALA A 112 -2.74 -7.00 2.25
CA ALA A 112 -3.78 -5.97 2.27
C ALA A 112 -3.87 -5.24 3.62
N PHE A 113 -3.88 -5.97 4.73
CA PHE A 113 -3.97 -5.36 6.06
C PHE A 113 -2.66 -4.73 6.52
N THR A 114 -1.51 -5.24 6.09
CA THR A 114 -0.21 -4.60 6.32
C THR A 114 -0.12 -3.23 5.66
N ALA A 115 -0.75 -3.05 4.48
CA ALA A 115 -0.78 -1.78 3.77
C ALA A 115 -1.78 -0.76 4.35
N THR A 116 -2.57 -1.11 5.37
CA THR A 116 -3.60 -0.23 5.95
C THR A 116 -3.10 1.18 6.30
N PRO A 117 -1.98 1.37 7.03
CA PRO A 117 -1.49 2.70 7.36
C PRO A 117 -1.12 3.52 6.12
N LEU A 118 -0.60 2.86 5.08
CA LEU A 118 -0.23 3.51 3.82
C LEU A 118 -1.48 3.95 3.03
N PHE A 119 -2.55 3.15 3.04
CA PHE A 119 -3.82 3.56 2.43
C PHE A 119 -4.42 4.78 3.15
N LEU A 120 -4.37 4.79 4.49
CA LEU A 120 -4.92 5.89 5.28
C LEU A 120 -4.13 7.18 5.11
N VAL A 121 -2.80 7.11 5.00
CA VAL A 121 -1.99 8.30 4.72
C VAL A 121 -2.31 8.89 3.35
N GLY A 122 -2.94 8.14 2.47
CA GLY A 122 -3.47 8.63 1.19
C GLY A 122 -4.44 9.82 1.30
N PHE A 123 -5.09 10.03 2.46
CA PHE A 123 -5.86 11.24 2.70
C PHE A 123 -5.02 12.53 2.68
N VAL A 124 -3.72 12.43 2.95
CA VAL A 124 -2.80 13.57 2.91
C VAL A 124 -2.59 14.08 1.49
N GLU A 125 -2.79 13.22 0.47
CA GLU A 125 -2.73 13.60 -0.94
C GLU A 125 -3.77 14.67 -1.34
N LEU A 126 -4.77 14.91 -0.48
CA LEU A 126 -5.70 16.04 -0.65
C LEU A 126 -4.97 17.39 -0.56
N PHE A 127 -3.91 17.44 0.22
CA PHE A 127 -3.01 18.59 0.33
C PHE A 127 -1.61 18.16 -0.14
N PRO A 128 -1.30 18.23 -1.43
CA PRO A 128 -0.09 17.64 -2.01
C PRO A 128 1.15 18.52 -1.71
N ILE A 129 1.43 18.69 -0.43
CA ILE A 129 2.59 19.37 0.12
C ILE A 129 3.67 18.33 0.40
N LEU A 130 4.79 18.41 -0.30
CA LEU A 130 5.84 17.39 -0.29
C LEU A 130 6.32 17.03 1.13
N TRP A 131 6.65 18.01 1.96
CA TRP A 131 7.14 17.77 3.31
C TRP A 131 6.09 17.13 4.23
N LEU A 132 4.80 17.46 4.06
CA LEU A 132 3.70 16.88 4.83
C LEU A 132 3.55 15.39 4.51
N ASN A 133 3.66 15.02 3.23
CA ASN A 133 3.63 13.63 2.79
C ASN A 133 4.79 12.83 3.40
N PHE A 134 5.99 13.38 3.52
CA PHE A 134 7.10 12.71 4.20
C PHE A 134 6.87 12.58 5.71
N VAL A 135 6.44 13.63 6.38
CA VAL A 135 6.22 13.64 7.85
C VAL A 135 5.16 12.63 8.27
N LEU A 136 4.09 12.45 7.48
CA LEU A 136 3.02 11.49 7.78
C LEU A 136 3.26 10.12 7.13
N GLY A 137 3.92 10.08 5.98
CA GLY A 137 4.22 8.85 5.26
C GLY A 137 5.26 7.97 5.96
N LEU A 138 6.32 8.56 6.52
CA LEU A 138 7.36 7.79 7.22
C LEU A 138 6.83 7.05 8.47
N PRO A 139 6.06 7.67 9.38
CA PRO A 139 5.41 6.96 10.47
C PRO A 139 4.44 5.86 10.00
N ALA A 140 3.67 6.12 8.93
CA ALA A 140 2.77 5.13 8.36
C ALA A 140 3.54 3.92 7.81
N LEU A 141 4.67 4.16 7.13
CA LEU A 141 5.56 3.11 6.64
C LEU A 141 6.15 2.31 7.81
N ALA A 142 6.67 2.99 8.84
CA ALA A 142 7.21 2.33 10.03
C ALA A 142 6.15 1.48 10.73
N TYR A 143 4.91 1.96 10.78
CA TYR A 143 3.80 1.21 11.35
C TYR A 143 3.41 0.00 10.47
N SER A 144 3.43 0.12 9.15
CA SER A 144 3.23 -1.00 8.23
C SER A 144 4.30 -2.08 8.42
N VAL A 145 5.57 -1.68 8.61
CA VAL A 145 6.64 -2.62 8.96
C VAL A 145 6.34 -3.34 10.27
N LYS A 146 5.91 -2.62 11.31
CA LYS A 146 5.48 -3.25 12.58
C LYS A 146 4.34 -4.24 12.35
N LEU A 147 3.32 -3.88 11.56
CA LEU A 147 2.22 -4.78 11.22
C LEU A 147 2.69 -6.04 10.48
N LEU A 148 3.67 -5.91 9.60
CA LEU A 148 4.27 -7.04 8.88
C LEU A 148 4.94 -8.01 9.86
N TYR A 149 5.82 -7.51 10.73
CA TYR A 149 6.55 -8.36 11.69
C TYR A 149 5.64 -9.02 12.73
N THR A 150 4.55 -8.38 13.11
CA THR A 150 3.55 -8.98 14.01
C THR A 150 2.59 -9.91 13.28
N GLY A 151 2.29 -9.63 12.02
CA GLY A 151 1.32 -10.37 11.23
C GLY A 151 1.86 -11.66 10.64
N VAL A 152 3.11 -11.67 10.16
CA VAL A 152 3.71 -12.83 9.48
C VAL A 152 3.69 -14.08 10.36
N PRO A 153 4.22 -14.12 11.60
CA PRO A 153 4.19 -15.34 12.40
C PRO A 153 2.76 -15.82 12.67
N ILE A 154 1.81 -14.92 12.94
CA ILE A 154 0.41 -15.26 13.24
C ILE A 154 -0.32 -15.77 12.01
N MET A 155 -0.23 -15.03 10.89
CA MET A 155 -0.97 -15.33 9.66
C MET A 155 -0.38 -16.51 8.90
N MET A 156 0.94 -16.70 8.97
CA MET A 156 1.64 -17.79 8.29
C MET A 156 1.83 -19.03 9.18
N GLU A 157 1.46 -18.94 10.48
CA GLU A 157 1.54 -20.04 11.46
C GLU A 157 2.95 -20.65 11.54
N ILE A 158 3.94 -19.78 11.70
CA ILE A 158 5.36 -20.15 11.82
C ILE A 158 5.94 -19.59 13.13
N ASP A 159 7.04 -20.19 13.57
CA ASP A 159 7.76 -19.76 14.77
C ASP A 159 8.24 -18.30 14.64
N GLU A 160 8.38 -17.59 15.77
CA GLU A 160 8.75 -16.17 15.79
C GLU A 160 10.09 -15.91 15.10
N ASP A 161 11.10 -16.77 15.30
CA ASP A 161 12.43 -16.63 14.67
C ASP A 161 12.35 -16.71 13.14
N ARG A 162 11.60 -17.69 12.63
CA ARG A 162 11.35 -17.82 11.19
C ARG A 162 10.48 -16.67 10.66
N GLY A 163 9.50 -16.25 11.45
CA GLY A 163 8.64 -15.11 11.16
C GLY A 163 9.43 -13.82 11.02
N PHE A 164 10.43 -13.60 11.85
CA PHE A 164 11.33 -12.46 11.74
C PHE A 164 12.13 -12.48 10.42
N LEU A 165 12.77 -13.61 10.10
CA LEU A 165 13.51 -13.75 8.85
C LEU A 165 12.62 -13.60 7.60
N PHE A 166 11.42 -14.19 7.65
CA PHE A 166 10.47 -14.08 6.56
C PHE A 166 9.96 -12.64 6.37
N SER A 167 9.63 -11.95 7.44
CA SER A 167 9.23 -10.53 7.40
C SER A 167 10.34 -9.65 6.81
N SER A 168 11.59 -9.90 7.21
CA SER A 168 12.76 -9.18 6.67
C SER A 168 12.93 -9.42 5.17
N SER A 169 12.71 -10.65 4.71
CA SER A 169 12.78 -11.00 3.29
C SER A 169 11.65 -10.34 2.49
N ILE A 170 10.42 -10.31 3.02
CA ILE A 170 9.29 -9.61 2.41
C ILE A 170 9.57 -8.11 2.32
N LEU A 171 10.12 -7.52 3.37
CA LEU A 171 10.49 -6.10 3.40
C LEU A 171 11.56 -5.78 2.36
N ALA A 172 12.60 -6.59 2.26
CA ALA A 172 13.67 -6.42 1.27
C ALA A 172 13.12 -6.45 -0.17
N VAL A 173 12.26 -7.41 -0.46
CA VAL A 173 11.59 -7.52 -1.77
C VAL A 173 10.66 -6.32 -2.02
N GLY A 174 9.91 -5.87 -1.00
CA GLY A 174 9.08 -4.68 -1.09
C GLY A 174 9.89 -3.42 -1.41
N MET A 175 11.07 -3.27 -0.82
CA MET A 175 11.98 -2.16 -1.14
C MET A 175 12.49 -2.22 -2.58
N VAL A 176 12.85 -3.40 -3.06
CA VAL A 176 13.25 -3.58 -4.47
C VAL A 176 12.10 -3.25 -5.41
N ALA A 177 10.88 -3.72 -5.11
CA ALA A 177 9.69 -3.43 -5.90
C ALA A 177 9.41 -1.92 -5.96
N LEU A 178 9.58 -1.20 -4.85
CA LEU A 178 9.43 0.26 -4.80
C LEU A 178 10.45 0.97 -5.69
N ILE A 179 11.72 0.56 -5.66
CA ILE A 179 12.77 1.11 -6.53
C ILE A 179 12.42 0.86 -8.01
N VAL A 180 12.01 -0.36 -8.34
CA VAL A 180 11.59 -0.71 -9.71
C VAL A 180 10.42 0.15 -10.17
N MET A 181 9.43 0.40 -9.32
CA MET A 181 8.30 1.29 -9.64
C MET A 181 8.75 2.74 -9.87
N LEU A 182 9.67 3.28 -9.05
CA LEU A 182 10.19 4.63 -9.24
C LEU A 182 10.94 4.75 -10.58
N VAL A 183 11.77 3.77 -10.90
CA VAL A 183 12.50 3.73 -12.18
C VAL A 183 11.53 3.61 -13.36
N ALA A 184 10.52 2.73 -13.26
CA ALA A 184 9.51 2.58 -14.30
C ALA A 184 8.72 3.89 -14.52
N THR A 185 8.35 4.61 -13.45
CA THR A 185 7.70 5.91 -13.54
C THR A 185 8.58 6.94 -14.24
N ALA A 186 9.86 7.01 -13.90
CA ALA A 186 10.81 7.90 -14.55
C ALA A 186 10.95 7.60 -16.05
N ILE A 187 11.03 6.31 -16.43
CA ILE A 187 11.07 5.88 -17.83
C ILE A 187 9.79 6.29 -18.58
N LEU A 188 8.61 6.12 -17.98
CA LEU A 188 7.35 6.53 -18.58
C LEU A 188 7.31 8.05 -18.84
N TRP A 189 7.75 8.85 -17.88
CA TRP A 189 7.82 10.31 -18.05
C TRP A 189 8.78 10.71 -19.18
N PHE A 190 9.91 10.05 -19.29
CA PHE A 190 10.87 10.28 -20.37
C PHE A 190 10.30 9.95 -21.75
N ASN A 191 9.37 8.98 -21.85
CA ASN A 191 8.71 8.56 -23.08
C ASN A 191 7.43 9.35 -23.41
N GLY A 192 7.20 10.51 -22.80
CA GLY A 192 6.11 11.41 -23.13
C GLY A 192 4.83 11.22 -22.31
N PHE A 193 4.83 10.34 -21.29
CA PHE A 193 3.72 10.19 -20.36
C PHE A 193 3.87 11.06 -19.11
N ALA A 194 4.61 12.16 -19.22
CA ALA A 194 4.80 13.11 -18.12
C ALA A 194 3.48 13.84 -17.78
N PRO A 195 3.28 14.20 -16.49
CA PRO A 195 2.15 15.01 -16.08
C PRO A 195 2.10 16.34 -16.84
N GLN A 196 0.91 16.76 -17.24
CA GLN A 196 0.68 18.06 -17.89
C GLN A 196 0.17 19.05 -16.86
N PHE A 197 0.86 20.16 -16.74
CA PHE A 197 0.52 21.24 -15.83
C PHE A 197 -0.29 22.31 -16.53
N VAL A 198 -1.11 23.05 -15.73
CA VAL A 198 -1.88 24.22 -16.19
C VAL A 198 -1.21 25.43 -15.58
N ASP A 199 -0.96 26.45 -16.41
CA ASP A 199 -0.46 27.77 -15.98
C ASP A 199 -1.53 28.56 -15.21
#